data_af1347c48f7e1df7f2ab87a1452b2a2c
#
_entry.id   af1347c48f7e1df7f2ab87a1452b2a2c
#
_cell.length_a   1.000
_cell.length_b   1.000
_cell.length_c   1.000
_cell.angle_alpha   90.00
_cell.angle_beta   90.00
_cell.angle_gamma   90.00
#
_symmetry.space_group_name_H-M   'P 1'
#
loop_
_entity.id
_entity.type
_entity.pdbx_description
1 polymer ?
#
loop_
_entity_poly.entity_id
_entity_poly.type
_entity_poly.pdbx_seq_one_letter_code
_entity_poly.pdbx_strand_id
1 'polypeptide(L)'
;MALYERLEADRIVAEVNQGGDMVEAVIRTVSPHAPVKSVRAMRGKWVRAEPVAALYEQGRVRHAGSFAALEDEMCDFGPDGLSNGRSPDRLDALVWAVTALLAPVSEPRVREL
;
A
#
# COMPACT_ATOMS: atom_id res chain seq x y z
N MET A 1 -14.65 -3.85 -6.55
CA MET A 1 -14.70 -4.08 -5.10
C MET A 1 -14.86 -5.55 -4.73
N ALA A 2 -15.00 -6.41 -5.73
CA ALA A 2 -15.10 -7.85 -5.46
C ALA A 2 -13.88 -8.39 -4.71
N LEU A 3 -12.69 -7.88 -5.01
CA LEU A 3 -11.48 -8.32 -4.32
C LEU A 3 -11.50 -7.94 -2.84
N TYR A 4 -11.94 -6.71 -2.54
CA TYR A 4 -12.05 -6.25 -1.17
C TYR A 4 -12.99 -7.16 -0.37
N GLU A 5 -14.14 -7.49 -0.95
CA GLU A 5 -15.11 -8.33 -0.28
C GLU A 5 -14.62 -9.77 -0.16
N ARG A 6 -14.02 -10.30 -1.21
CA ARG A 6 -13.53 -11.68 -1.22
C ARG A 6 -12.43 -11.91 -0.18
N LEU A 7 -11.58 -10.91 0.03
CA LEU A 7 -10.49 -11.01 1.00
C LEU A 7 -10.92 -10.61 2.40
N GLU A 8 -12.16 -10.14 2.57
CA GLU A 8 -12.65 -9.64 3.85
C GLU A 8 -11.70 -8.60 4.42
N ALA A 9 -11.26 -7.69 3.56
CA ALA A 9 -10.29 -6.69 3.94
C ALA A 9 -10.90 -5.67 4.91
N ASP A 10 -10.09 -5.15 5.81
CA ASP A 10 -10.56 -4.19 6.81
C ASP A 10 -10.71 -2.79 6.22
N ARG A 11 -9.91 -2.45 5.23
CA ARG A 11 -9.96 -1.12 4.62
C ARG A 11 -9.26 -1.14 3.28
N ILE A 12 -9.46 -0.08 2.53
CA ILE A 12 -8.74 0.15 1.28
C ILE A 12 -7.82 1.34 1.50
N VAL A 13 -6.54 1.18 1.16
CA VAL A 13 -5.57 2.27 1.22
C VAL A 13 -5.37 2.75 -0.22
N ALA A 14 -5.64 4.02 -0.45
CA ALA A 14 -5.57 4.60 -1.79
C ALA A 14 -4.60 5.78 -1.78
N GLU A 15 -3.58 5.70 -2.63
CA GLU A 15 -2.67 6.83 -2.81
C GLU A 15 -3.37 7.88 -3.67
N VAL A 16 -3.34 9.12 -3.20
CA VAL A 16 -3.98 10.23 -3.88
C VAL A 16 -2.95 11.32 -4.16
N ASN A 17 -3.24 12.11 -5.19
CA ASN A 17 -2.45 13.28 -5.52
C ASN A 17 -3.35 14.50 -5.39
N GLN A 18 -3.12 15.52 -6.21
CA GLN A 18 -3.90 16.74 -6.10
C GLN A 18 -5.40 16.55 -6.36
N GLY A 19 -5.76 15.48 -7.09
CA GLY A 19 -7.16 15.16 -7.34
C GLY A 19 -7.70 14.09 -6.40
N GLY A 20 -7.18 14.02 -5.17
CA GLY A 20 -7.42 12.92 -4.26
C GLY A 20 -8.86 12.61 -3.97
N ASP A 21 -9.71 13.63 -3.88
CA ASP A 21 -11.12 13.42 -3.56
C ASP A 21 -11.84 12.58 -4.61
N MET A 22 -11.36 12.64 -5.85
CA MET A 22 -11.98 11.86 -6.92
C MET A 22 -11.78 10.35 -6.72
N VAL A 23 -10.61 9.95 -6.26
CA VAL A 23 -10.32 8.53 -6.02
C VAL A 23 -11.28 7.98 -4.97
N GLU A 24 -11.41 8.67 -3.86
CA GLU A 24 -12.30 8.23 -2.78
C GLU A 24 -13.76 8.23 -3.26
N ALA A 25 -14.16 9.25 -4.01
CA ALA A 25 -15.53 9.33 -4.52
C ALA A 25 -15.85 8.17 -5.45
N VAL A 26 -14.93 7.79 -6.32
CA VAL A 26 -15.13 6.67 -7.23
C VAL A 26 -15.29 5.37 -6.44
N ILE A 27 -14.43 5.14 -5.45
CA ILE A 27 -14.51 3.93 -4.64
C ILE A 27 -15.84 3.88 -3.90
N ARG A 28 -16.28 5.00 -3.34
CA ARG A 28 -17.54 5.04 -2.60
C ARG A 28 -18.75 4.85 -3.49
N THR A 29 -18.64 5.20 -4.77
CA THR A 29 -19.72 4.96 -5.73
C THR A 29 -19.94 3.45 -5.91
N VAL A 30 -18.84 2.68 -5.93
CA VAL A 30 -18.92 1.24 -6.13
C VAL A 30 -19.23 0.52 -4.82
N SER A 31 -18.66 0.99 -3.71
CA SER A 31 -18.83 0.35 -2.42
C SER A 31 -18.97 1.43 -1.34
N PRO A 32 -20.21 1.91 -1.09
CA PRO A 32 -20.41 3.06 -0.20
C PRO A 32 -19.94 2.86 1.23
N HIS A 33 -19.85 1.62 1.68
CA HIS A 33 -19.50 1.34 3.07
C HIS A 33 -18.06 0.90 3.27
N ALA A 34 -17.27 0.79 2.20
CA ALA A 34 -15.88 0.37 2.33
C ALA A 34 -15.06 1.47 3.01
N PRO A 35 -14.34 1.15 4.10
CA PRO A 35 -13.46 2.13 4.71
C PRO A 35 -12.28 2.42 3.78
N VAL A 36 -12.09 3.69 3.44
CA VAL A 36 -11.02 4.12 2.56
C VAL A 36 -10.10 5.03 3.33
N LYS A 37 -8.81 4.72 3.33
CA LYS A 37 -7.79 5.59 3.88
C LYS A 37 -7.02 6.19 2.72
N SER A 38 -7.14 7.51 2.54
CA SER A 38 -6.39 8.22 1.51
C SER A 38 -5.01 8.58 2.06
N VAL A 39 -3.98 8.33 1.27
CA VAL A 39 -2.61 8.63 1.67
C VAL A 39 -1.93 9.44 0.57
N ARG A 40 -0.98 10.27 0.97
CA ARG A 40 -0.21 11.08 0.04
C ARG A 40 1.27 10.78 0.20
N ALA A 41 1.97 10.70 -0.93
CA ALA A 41 3.41 10.52 -0.89
C ALA A 41 4.06 11.84 -0.50
N MET A 42 4.80 11.81 0.60
CA MET A 42 5.61 12.94 1.05
C MET A 42 7.06 12.76 0.64
N ARG A 43 7.43 11.56 0.22
CA ARG A 43 8.78 11.22 -0.18
C ARG A 43 8.73 10.32 -1.40
N GLY A 44 9.87 10.18 -2.06
CA GLY A 44 9.96 9.33 -3.24
C GLY A 44 9.76 7.86 -2.92
N LYS A 45 9.42 7.09 -3.94
CA LYS A 45 9.11 5.67 -3.77
C LYS A 45 10.27 4.87 -3.20
N TRP A 46 11.48 5.18 -3.62
CA TRP A 46 12.66 4.49 -3.12
C TRP A 46 12.83 4.68 -1.60
N VAL A 47 12.72 5.94 -1.16
CA VAL A 47 12.87 6.26 0.26
C VAL A 47 11.79 5.58 1.10
N ARG A 48 10.56 5.56 0.59
CA ARG A 48 9.45 4.94 1.30
C ARG A 48 9.58 3.42 1.36
N ALA A 49 10.25 2.82 0.39
CA ALA A 49 10.42 1.37 0.34
C ALA A 49 11.48 0.86 1.31
N GLU A 50 12.43 1.67 1.71
CA GLU A 50 13.53 1.21 2.54
C GLU A 50 13.11 0.59 3.86
N PRO A 51 12.22 1.22 4.66
CA PRO A 51 11.79 0.58 5.90
C PRO A 51 11.06 -0.74 5.67
N VAL A 52 10.33 -0.85 4.58
CA VAL A 52 9.62 -2.08 4.25
C VAL A 52 10.62 -3.18 3.88
N ALA A 53 11.65 -2.83 3.11
CA ALA A 53 12.70 -3.79 2.77
C ALA A 53 13.38 -4.34 4.01
N ALA A 54 13.61 -3.48 5.01
CA ALA A 54 14.22 -3.91 6.26
C ALA A 54 13.34 -4.93 6.98
N LEU A 55 12.03 -4.77 6.92
CA LEU A 55 11.10 -5.71 7.53
C LEU A 55 11.16 -7.08 6.84
N TYR A 56 11.33 -7.10 5.52
CA TYR A 56 11.50 -8.34 4.81
C TYR A 56 12.79 -9.06 5.24
N GLU A 57 13.87 -8.30 5.39
CA GLU A 57 15.14 -8.89 5.84
C GLU A 57 15.03 -9.48 7.22
N GLN A 58 14.21 -8.89 8.07
CA GLN A 58 13.99 -9.38 9.43
C GLN A 58 13.02 -10.56 9.49
N GLY A 59 12.48 -10.98 8.36
CA GLY A 59 11.51 -12.05 8.31
C GLY A 59 10.14 -11.68 8.85
N ARG A 60 9.85 -10.39 8.97
CA ARG A 60 8.59 -9.92 9.53
C ARG A 60 7.47 -9.81 8.51
N VAL A 61 7.82 -9.87 7.22
CA VAL A 61 6.83 -9.84 6.14
C VAL A 61 7.06 -11.06 5.26
N ARG A 62 5.99 -11.76 4.95
CA ARG A 62 6.02 -12.94 4.09
C ARG A 62 4.87 -12.89 3.11
N HIS A 63 5.05 -13.54 1.98
CA HIS A 63 3.98 -13.67 1.00
C HIS A 63 3.24 -14.98 1.22
N ALA A 64 1.92 -14.91 1.21
CA ALA A 64 1.08 -16.10 1.42
C ALA A 64 1.12 -17.05 0.22
N GLY A 65 1.67 -16.61 -0.90
CA GLY A 65 1.81 -17.42 -2.09
C GLY A 65 2.81 -16.77 -3.03
N SER A 66 2.81 -17.19 -4.28
CA SER A 66 3.69 -16.62 -5.29
C SER A 66 2.97 -15.50 -6.01
N PHE A 67 3.59 -14.33 -6.08
CA PHE A 67 3.06 -13.15 -6.75
C PHE A 67 4.13 -12.63 -7.69
N ALA A 68 4.32 -13.33 -8.81
CA ALA A 68 5.47 -13.14 -9.68
C ALA A 68 5.65 -11.70 -10.16
N ALA A 69 4.58 -11.05 -10.61
CA ALA A 69 4.70 -9.68 -11.13
C ALA A 69 5.15 -8.71 -10.05
N LEU A 70 4.63 -8.86 -8.84
CA LEU A 70 5.05 -8.02 -7.71
C LEU A 70 6.50 -8.31 -7.34
N GLU A 71 6.85 -9.59 -7.25
CA GLU A 71 8.17 -9.99 -6.82
C GLU A 71 9.24 -9.59 -7.83
N ASP A 72 8.90 -9.60 -9.13
CA ASP A 72 9.80 -9.11 -10.16
C ASP A 72 10.07 -7.62 -9.98
N GLU A 73 9.04 -6.83 -9.66
CA GLU A 73 9.24 -5.41 -9.39
C GLU A 73 10.11 -5.19 -8.16
N MET A 74 9.90 -5.99 -7.12
CA MET A 74 10.69 -5.88 -5.89
C MET A 74 12.16 -6.15 -6.14
N CYS A 75 12.47 -7.13 -6.98
CA CYS A 75 13.85 -7.49 -7.28
C CYS A 75 14.52 -6.50 -8.21
N ASP A 76 13.76 -5.85 -9.08
CA ASP A 76 14.30 -4.95 -10.10
C ASP A 76 14.37 -3.49 -9.64
N PHE A 77 13.67 -3.14 -8.59
CA PHE A 77 13.56 -1.75 -8.15
C PHE A 77 14.87 -1.26 -7.56
N GLY A 78 15.33 -0.11 -8.04
CA GLY A 78 16.54 0.54 -7.55
C GLY A 78 16.29 2.03 -7.35
N PRO A 79 17.34 2.77 -6.97
CA PRO A 79 17.21 4.22 -6.74
C PRO A 79 16.69 4.99 -7.95
N ASP A 80 16.94 4.46 -9.16
CA ASP A 80 16.49 5.10 -10.39
C ASP A 80 15.19 4.52 -10.91
N GLY A 81 14.53 3.65 -10.13
CA GLY A 81 13.27 3.03 -10.51
C GLY A 81 13.46 1.66 -11.13
N LEU A 82 12.47 1.22 -11.89
CA LEU A 82 12.54 -0.05 -12.60
C LEU A 82 13.40 0.09 -13.85
N SER A 83 14.05 -1.00 -14.23
CA SER A 83 14.96 -1.00 -15.38
C SER A 83 14.25 -0.67 -16.70
N ASN A 84 12.94 -0.96 -16.80
CA ASN A 84 12.17 -0.68 -18.01
C ASN A 84 11.58 0.74 -18.02
N GLY A 85 11.83 1.54 -17.00
CA GLY A 85 11.32 2.91 -16.90
C GLY A 85 9.87 3.02 -16.50
N ARG A 86 9.19 1.91 -16.26
CA ARG A 86 7.79 1.95 -15.85
C ARG A 86 7.67 2.22 -14.36
N SER A 87 6.49 2.66 -13.96
CA SER A 87 6.21 2.87 -12.54
C SER A 87 6.07 1.54 -11.81
N PRO A 88 6.69 1.38 -10.63
CA PRO A 88 6.57 0.14 -9.85
C PRO A 88 5.26 0.13 -9.08
N ASP A 89 4.14 0.04 -9.78
CA ASP A 89 2.83 0.24 -9.17
C ASP A 89 2.47 -0.84 -8.15
N ARG A 90 2.83 -2.09 -8.42
CA ARG A 90 2.55 -3.18 -7.48
C ARG A 90 3.38 -3.06 -6.22
N LEU A 91 4.65 -2.75 -6.40
CA LEU A 91 5.56 -2.54 -5.28
C LEU A 91 5.11 -1.36 -4.44
N ASP A 92 4.72 -0.27 -5.08
CA ASP A 92 4.29 0.92 -4.37
C ASP A 92 3.01 0.64 -3.55
N ALA A 93 2.09 -0.11 -4.11
CA ALA A 93 0.88 -0.52 -3.39
C ALA A 93 1.24 -1.37 -2.18
N LEU A 94 2.18 -2.29 -2.32
CA LEU A 94 2.64 -3.11 -1.20
C LEU A 94 3.26 -2.24 -0.11
N VAL A 95 4.10 -1.28 -0.49
CA VAL A 95 4.75 -0.39 0.48
C VAL A 95 3.70 0.39 1.26
N TRP A 96 2.68 0.91 0.59
CA TRP A 96 1.60 1.61 1.27
C TRP A 96 0.84 0.69 2.24
N ALA A 97 0.56 -0.55 1.81
CA ALA A 97 -0.18 -1.50 2.64
C ALA A 97 0.61 -1.84 3.90
N VAL A 98 1.88 -2.17 3.76
CA VAL A 98 2.72 -2.53 4.90
C VAL A 98 2.89 -1.33 5.83
N THR A 99 3.12 -0.15 5.26
CA THR A 99 3.27 1.07 6.06
C THR A 99 2.00 1.37 6.86
N ALA A 100 0.84 1.18 6.26
CA ALA A 100 -0.42 1.42 6.95
C ALA A 100 -0.63 0.44 8.12
N LEU A 101 -0.20 -0.81 7.93
CA LEU A 101 -0.34 -1.83 8.98
C LEU A 101 0.59 -1.58 10.15
N LEU A 102 1.73 -0.94 9.91
CA LEU A 102 2.75 -0.74 10.93
C LEU A 102 2.75 0.67 11.49
N ALA A 103 1.95 1.57 10.92
CA ALA A 103 1.89 2.93 11.41
C ALA A 103 1.42 2.95 12.85
N PRO A 104 2.01 3.80 13.69
CA PRO A 104 1.51 3.94 15.05
C PRO A 104 0.07 4.38 15.03
N VAL A 105 -0.70 3.84 15.97
CA VAL A 105 -2.09 4.24 16.10
C VAL A 105 -2.10 5.64 16.67
N SER A 106 -2.56 6.58 15.88
CA SER A 106 -2.61 7.96 16.32
C SER A 106 -3.88 8.28 17.07
N GLU A 107 -4.96 7.52 16.86
CA GLU A 107 -6.15 7.72 17.63
C GLU A 107 -6.06 6.96 18.90
N PRO A 108 -6.69 7.46 19.91
CA PRO A 108 -6.69 6.82 21.20
C PRO A 108 -7.49 5.56 21.13
N ARG A 109 -7.08 4.69 20.56
CA ARG A 109 -7.79 3.53 20.45
C ARG A 109 -7.95 2.96 21.64
N VAL A 110 -7.69 3.48 22.06
CA VAL A 110 -7.90 3.12 22.91
C VAL A 110 -8.71 2.49 23.29
N ARG A 111 -8.92 2.57 22.79
CA ARG A 111 -9.72 2.02 22.78
C ARG A 111 -9.69 0.87 23.34
N GLU A 112 -9.29 0.68 23.46
CA GLU A 112 -9.33 -0.13 23.84
C GLU A 112 -9.32 -0.53 24.69
N LEU A 113 -9.58 -0.31 24.97
CA LEU A 113 -9.76 -0.52 25.71
C LEU A 113 -10.17 -0.97 26.15
#